data_948cb0bc4a3d6ae1c383bfe8e6194aa7
#
_entry.id   948cb0bc4a3d6ae1c383bfe8e6194aa7
#
_cell.length_a   1.000
_cell.length_b   1.000
_cell.length_c   1.000
_cell.angle_alpha   90.00
_cell.angle_beta   90.00
_cell.angle_gamma   90.00
#
_symmetry.space_group_name_H-M   'P 1'
#
loop_
_entity.id
_entity.type
_entity.pdbx_description
1 polymer ?
#
loop_
_entity_poly.entity_id
_entity_poly.type
_entity_poly.pdbx_seq_one_letter_code
_entity_poly.pdbx_strand_id
1 'polypeptide(L)'
;PRATLVPDAALFRSVNYPGRRVLQDVSFDIGHGEFCGLIGSNGCGKTTLFRALLGLQDFSAGEITLNGGNVRQGISAVGYVPQKNSLDPDIPLTARDVVALGLDGHRPGISLRPRRDRQRIDEILDAVDALPFAGQRIGRLSGGQQQRVLIAHALIRRPRLLLLDEPLANLDMAAAAEIVSLLRRLVREQQVSVLLSAHDINPLLPAMDRVVYLANGRAASGPTGEVIRTGVLSQLYGYHIDVIRVHGRLLVVAGDPAIAEADACQPPHIISVP
;
A
#
# COMPACT_ATOMS: atom_id res chain seq x y z
N PRO A 1 -17.22 25.41 -20.16
CA PRO A 1 -16.31 25.32 -19.04
C PRO A 1 -16.38 23.91 -18.50
N ARG A 2 -15.34 23.14 -18.78
CA ARG A 2 -15.17 21.79 -18.21
C ARG A 2 -14.85 22.01 -16.74
N ALA A 3 -15.72 21.57 -15.84
CA ALA A 3 -15.40 21.41 -14.43
C ALA A 3 -14.22 20.44 -14.35
N THR A 4 -13.04 20.95 -14.04
CA THR A 4 -11.91 20.14 -13.66
C THR A 4 -12.26 19.59 -12.30
N LEU A 5 -12.77 18.34 -12.26
CA LEU A 5 -12.80 17.54 -11.05
C LEU A 5 -11.35 17.44 -10.61
N VAL A 6 -10.99 18.14 -9.53
CA VAL A 6 -9.73 17.93 -8.84
C VAL A 6 -9.85 16.52 -8.27
N PRO A 7 -9.08 15.54 -8.75
CA PRO A 7 -9.12 14.22 -8.14
C PRO A 7 -8.76 14.38 -6.67
N ASP A 8 -9.35 13.55 -5.81
CA ASP A 8 -8.95 13.41 -4.42
C ASP A 8 -7.50 12.87 -4.39
N ALA A 9 -6.55 13.78 -4.57
CA ALA A 9 -5.15 13.46 -4.86
C ALA A 9 -4.30 13.69 -3.62
N ALA A 10 -3.47 12.71 -3.30
CA ALA A 10 -2.33 12.93 -2.44
C ALA A 10 -1.15 13.39 -3.33
N LEU A 11 -0.87 14.67 -3.36
CA LEU A 11 0.31 15.24 -4.02
C LEU A 11 1.44 15.29 -3.01
N PHE A 12 2.55 14.63 -3.32
CA PHE A 12 3.72 14.55 -2.46
C PHE A 12 4.97 15.07 -3.18
N ARG A 13 5.74 15.94 -2.53
CA ARG A 13 7.05 16.40 -3.02
C ARG A 13 8.09 16.30 -1.92
N SER A 14 9.21 15.64 -2.22
CA SER A 14 10.50 15.58 -1.49
C SER A 14 10.47 15.44 0.05
N VAL A 15 10.95 14.30 0.56
CA VAL A 15 11.33 14.13 1.96
C VAL A 15 12.83 14.10 2.09
N ASN A 16 13.38 15.00 2.89
CA ASN A 16 14.79 15.01 3.24
C ASN A 16 14.95 14.66 4.73
N TYR A 17 15.78 13.66 5.03
CA TYR A 17 16.32 13.46 6.36
C TYR A 17 17.58 14.32 6.54
N PRO A 18 17.92 14.75 7.77
CA PRO A 18 19.21 15.36 8.05
C PRO A 18 20.33 14.42 7.57
N GLY A 19 21.08 14.84 6.57
CA GLY A 19 22.23 14.11 6.00
C GLY A 19 21.93 13.08 4.90
N ARG A 20 20.67 12.74 4.57
CA ARG A 20 20.34 11.80 3.48
C ARG A 20 19.01 12.14 2.81
N ARG A 21 19.04 12.36 1.50
CA ARG A 21 17.82 12.48 0.69
C ARG A 21 17.24 11.09 0.44
N VAL A 22 16.08 10.78 1.04
CA VAL A 22 15.42 9.47 0.89
C VAL A 22 14.47 9.48 -0.28
N LEU A 23 13.72 10.59 -0.48
CA LEU A 23 12.78 10.78 -1.58
C LEU A 23 13.04 12.13 -2.25
N GLN A 24 13.00 12.17 -3.59
CA GLN A 24 13.27 13.37 -4.39
C GLN A 24 12.16 13.51 -5.44
N ASP A 25 11.49 14.65 -5.46
CA ASP A 25 10.47 14.99 -6.45
C ASP A 25 9.45 13.88 -6.72
N VAL A 26 9.06 13.15 -5.66
CA VAL A 26 8.02 12.13 -5.72
C VAL A 26 6.68 12.83 -5.86
N SER A 27 5.96 12.57 -6.95
CA SER A 27 4.63 13.10 -7.20
C SER A 27 3.73 11.98 -7.69
N PHE A 28 2.58 11.82 -7.06
CA PHE A 28 1.56 10.86 -7.47
C PHE A 28 0.18 11.28 -6.94
N ASP A 29 -0.84 10.71 -7.53
CA ASP A 29 -2.23 10.85 -7.14
C ASP A 29 -2.88 9.48 -6.94
N ILE A 30 -3.88 9.42 -6.07
CA ILE A 30 -4.71 8.23 -5.87
C ILE A 30 -6.16 8.70 -5.99
N GLY A 31 -6.89 8.13 -6.93
CA GLY A 31 -8.30 8.43 -7.14
C GLY A 31 -9.18 7.86 -6.03
N HIS A 32 -10.40 8.39 -5.92
CA HIS A 32 -11.39 7.88 -4.99
C HIS A 32 -11.80 6.45 -5.35
N GLY A 33 -11.77 5.54 -4.37
CA GLY A 33 -12.08 4.13 -4.61
C GLY A 33 -11.08 3.43 -5.55
N GLU A 34 -9.81 3.83 -5.54
CA GLU A 34 -8.72 3.23 -6.30
C GLU A 34 -7.87 2.30 -5.43
N PHE A 35 -7.43 1.18 -6.01
CA PHE A 35 -6.42 0.31 -5.40
C PHE A 35 -5.05 0.62 -6.01
N CYS A 36 -4.20 1.25 -5.23
CA CYS A 36 -2.85 1.64 -5.63
C CYS A 36 -1.79 0.77 -4.92
N GLY A 37 -0.85 0.21 -5.69
CA GLY A 37 0.33 -0.47 -5.15
C GLY A 37 1.51 0.48 -5.03
N LEU A 38 2.17 0.50 -3.86
CA LEU A 38 3.44 1.19 -3.64
C LEU A 38 4.58 0.16 -3.70
N ILE A 39 5.24 0.07 -4.84
CA ILE A 39 6.23 -0.97 -5.13
C ILE A 39 7.64 -0.40 -5.04
N GLY A 40 8.57 -1.19 -4.55
CA GLY A 40 9.99 -0.84 -4.51
C GLY A 40 10.77 -1.76 -3.58
N SER A 41 12.08 -1.81 -3.76
CA SER A 41 12.98 -2.60 -2.93
C SER A 41 12.98 -2.14 -1.47
N ASN A 42 13.53 -2.97 -0.58
CA ASN A 42 13.69 -2.60 0.81
C ASN A 42 14.64 -1.38 0.93
N GLY A 43 14.27 -0.43 1.78
CA GLY A 43 15.03 0.79 1.98
C GLY A 43 14.83 1.89 0.91
N CYS A 44 14.01 1.70 -0.12
CA CYS A 44 13.75 2.71 -1.15
C CYS A 44 12.91 3.91 -0.67
N GLY A 45 12.33 3.84 0.55
CA GLY A 45 11.58 4.96 1.14
C GLY A 45 10.07 4.73 1.33
N LYS A 46 9.53 3.52 1.13
CA LYS A 46 8.09 3.21 1.29
C LYS A 46 7.53 3.64 2.66
N THR A 47 8.16 3.17 3.74
CA THR A 47 7.75 3.53 5.11
C THR A 47 7.96 5.02 5.41
N THR A 48 8.98 5.65 4.83
CA THR A 48 9.20 7.09 4.94
C THR A 48 8.06 7.86 4.28
N LEU A 49 7.63 7.44 3.09
CA LEU A 49 6.48 8.00 2.40
C LEU A 49 5.21 7.86 3.24
N PHE A 50 4.95 6.69 3.82
CA PHE A 50 3.79 6.48 4.70
C PHE A 50 3.83 7.37 5.93
N ARG A 51 4.99 7.53 6.59
CA ARG A 51 5.14 8.45 7.72
C ARG A 51 4.85 9.90 7.34
N ALA A 52 5.25 10.32 6.14
CA ALA A 52 4.94 11.65 5.63
C ALA A 52 3.43 11.81 5.34
N LEU A 53 2.79 10.80 4.72
CA LEU A 53 1.34 10.76 4.49
C LEU A 53 0.53 10.76 5.80
N LEU A 54 1.09 10.23 6.88
CA LEU A 54 0.50 10.25 8.23
C LEU A 54 0.82 11.54 9.00
N GLY A 55 1.58 12.48 8.43
CA GLY A 55 2.02 13.68 9.12
C GLY A 55 3.00 13.41 10.27
N LEU A 56 3.58 12.21 10.35
CA LEU A 56 4.54 11.78 11.37
C LEU A 56 5.98 12.15 10.98
N GLN A 57 6.18 12.62 9.78
CA GLN A 57 7.47 13.00 9.22
C GLN A 57 7.34 14.35 8.53
N ASP A 58 8.16 15.31 8.92
CA ASP A 58 8.27 16.57 8.20
C ASP A 58 9.01 16.38 6.88
N PHE A 59 8.63 17.17 5.89
CA PHE A 59 9.25 17.21 4.57
C PHE A 59 9.69 18.63 4.24
N SER A 60 10.79 18.77 3.50
CA SER A 60 11.45 20.04 3.26
C SER A 60 10.75 20.90 2.22
N ALA A 61 10.00 20.31 1.29
CA ALA A 61 9.30 21.02 0.23
C ALA A 61 8.11 20.21 -0.28
N GLY A 62 7.10 20.89 -0.81
CA GLY A 62 5.92 20.29 -1.44
C GLY A 62 4.67 20.34 -0.58
N GLU A 63 3.67 19.61 -1.00
CA GLU A 63 2.36 19.57 -0.36
C GLU A 63 1.81 18.14 -0.40
N ILE A 64 1.11 17.75 0.66
CA ILE A 64 0.30 16.55 0.70
C ILE A 64 -1.12 16.98 0.96
N THR A 65 -2.01 16.71 0.01
CA THR A 65 -3.44 16.99 0.16
C THR A 65 -4.24 15.71 0.21
N LEU A 66 -5.27 15.71 1.03
CA LEU A 66 -6.28 14.65 1.09
C LEU A 66 -7.65 15.32 0.96
N ASN A 67 -8.42 14.99 -0.06
CA ASN A 67 -9.71 15.63 -0.37
C ASN A 67 -9.63 17.17 -0.49
N GLY A 68 -8.57 17.70 -1.07
CA GLY A 68 -8.35 19.14 -1.18
C GLY A 68 -7.95 19.85 0.12
N GLY A 69 -7.84 19.13 1.24
CA GLY A 69 -7.35 19.63 2.53
C GLY A 69 -5.93 19.19 2.84
N ASN A 70 -5.21 19.96 3.65
CA ASN A 70 -3.87 19.58 4.10
C ASN A 70 -3.95 18.31 4.98
N VAL A 71 -3.06 17.33 4.76
CA VAL A 71 -3.01 16.05 5.49
C VAL A 71 -2.95 16.26 7.01
N ARG A 72 -2.25 17.27 7.50
CA ARG A 72 -2.19 17.57 8.95
C ARG A 72 -3.57 17.84 9.57
N GLN A 73 -4.54 18.28 8.77
CA GLN A 73 -5.93 18.50 9.19
C GLN A 73 -6.83 17.28 8.93
N GLY A 74 -6.37 16.34 8.09
CA GLY A 74 -7.15 15.19 7.61
C GLY A 74 -6.71 13.83 8.14
N ILE A 75 -5.83 13.74 9.14
CA ILE A 75 -5.31 12.47 9.70
C ILE A 75 -6.44 11.52 10.13
N SER A 76 -7.57 12.04 10.59
CA SER A 76 -8.75 11.24 10.95
C SER A 76 -9.41 10.53 9.77
N ALA A 77 -9.10 10.94 8.53
CA ALA A 77 -9.60 10.32 7.30
C ALA A 77 -8.67 9.24 6.76
N VAL A 78 -7.55 8.96 7.44
CA VAL A 78 -6.58 7.94 7.05
C VAL A 78 -6.63 6.78 8.04
N GLY A 79 -6.83 5.57 7.55
CA GLY A 79 -6.61 4.33 8.29
C GLY A 79 -5.20 3.83 8.01
N TYR A 80 -4.50 3.34 9.02
CA TYR A 80 -3.15 2.82 8.86
C TYR A 80 -3.00 1.44 9.47
N VAL A 81 -2.46 0.53 8.67
CA VAL A 81 -2.05 -0.81 9.09
C VAL A 81 -0.53 -0.86 8.98
N PRO A 82 0.19 -0.84 10.12
CA PRO A 82 1.65 -0.89 10.13
C PRO A 82 2.16 -2.26 9.70
N GLN A 83 3.42 -2.30 9.29
CA GLN A 83 4.14 -3.55 9.07
C GLN A 83 4.06 -4.39 10.35
N LYS A 84 3.60 -5.62 10.21
CA LYS A 84 3.32 -6.49 11.33
C LYS A 84 4.61 -6.97 11.99
N ASN A 85 4.83 -6.55 13.22
CA ASN A 85 5.65 -7.30 14.15
C ASN A 85 4.77 -8.39 14.77
N SER A 86 5.30 -9.58 15.02
CA SER A 86 4.56 -10.68 15.66
C SER A 86 3.85 -10.18 16.91
N LEU A 87 2.52 -10.33 16.95
CA LEU A 87 1.76 -10.03 18.17
C LEU A 87 2.07 -11.13 19.18
N ASP A 88 2.34 -10.72 20.42
CA ASP A 88 2.57 -11.64 21.52
C ASP A 88 1.35 -12.56 21.69
N PRO A 89 1.51 -13.89 21.66
CA PRO A 89 0.43 -14.85 21.84
C PRO A 89 -0.33 -14.67 23.17
N ASP A 90 0.32 -14.11 24.17
CA ASP A 90 -0.23 -13.93 25.52
C ASP A 90 -1.03 -12.63 25.71
N ILE A 91 -1.11 -11.77 24.67
CA ILE A 91 -1.96 -10.58 24.74
C ILE A 91 -3.41 -10.99 25.04
N PRO A 92 -4.00 -10.51 26.14
CA PRO A 92 -5.33 -10.93 26.60
C PRO A 92 -6.48 -10.22 25.84
N LEU A 93 -6.22 -9.68 24.64
CA LEU A 93 -7.21 -8.99 23.82
C LEU A 93 -7.82 -9.93 22.80
N THR A 94 -9.13 -9.90 22.68
CA THR A 94 -9.84 -10.58 21.59
C THR A 94 -9.75 -9.77 20.28
N ALA A 95 -10.05 -10.39 19.14
CA ALA A 95 -10.15 -9.71 17.87
C ALA A 95 -11.13 -8.52 17.94
N ARG A 96 -12.26 -8.70 18.63
CA ARG A 96 -13.27 -7.67 18.88
C ARG A 96 -12.70 -6.50 19.69
N ASP A 97 -11.90 -6.79 20.71
CA ASP A 97 -11.29 -5.74 21.54
C ASP A 97 -10.31 -4.91 20.74
N VAL A 98 -9.49 -5.55 19.91
CA VAL A 98 -8.55 -4.86 19.02
C VAL A 98 -9.27 -3.90 18.08
N VAL A 99 -10.34 -4.35 17.42
CA VAL A 99 -11.13 -3.48 16.52
C VAL A 99 -11.75 -2.32 17.32
N ALA A 100 -12.24 -2.61 18.50
CA ALA A 100 -12.86 -1.62 19.38
C ALA A 100 -11.88 -0.53 19.88
N LEU A 101 -10.59 -0.83 20.05
CA LEU A 101 -9.57 0.18 20.35
C LEU A 101 -9.46 1.24 19.25
N GLY A 102 -9.76 0.91 18.00
CA GLY A 102 -9.81 1.87 16.91
C GLY A 102 -10.84 2.99 17.11
N LEU A 103 -11.92 2.77 17.89
CA LEU A 103 -12.89 3.81 18.25
C LEU A 103 -12.42 4.67 19.43
N ASP A 104 -11.90 4.05 20.46
CA ASP A 104 -11.72 4.64 21.80
C ASP A 104 -10.27 4.83 22.25
N GLY A 105 -9.29 4.44 21.42
CA GLY A 105 -7.86 4.39 21.79
C GLY A 105 -7.27 5.71 22.33
N HIS A 106 -8.04 6.82 22.28
CA HIS A 106 -7.68 8.12 22.84
C HIS A 106 -8.42 8.47 24.16
N ARG A 107 -9.35 7.59 24.61
CA ARG A 107 -10.14 7.82 25.82
C ARG A 107 -9.64 6.92 26.94
N PRO A 108 -9.08 7.46 28.03
CA PRO A 108 -8.74 6.66 29.21
C PRO A 108 -10.02 6.25 29.96
N GLY A 109 -10.06 5.02 30.46
CA GLY A 109 -11.12 4.53 31.33
C GLY A 109 -11.86 3.29 30.82
N ILE A 110 -12.75 2.74 31.67
CA ILE A 110 -13.60 1.59 31.34
C ILE A 110 -14.77 2.12 30.51
N SER A 111 -14.74 1.85 29.20
CA SER A 111 -15.82 2.26 28.29
C SER A 111 -16.98 1.26 28.35
N LEU A 112 -18.09 1.66 28.94
CA LEU A 112 -19.39 1.01 28.74
C LEU A 112 -19.85 1.37 27.33
N ARG A 113 -19.49 0.53 26.35
CA ARG A 113 -19.75 0.82 24.93
C ARG A 113 -21.25 0.83 24.64
N PRO A 114 -21.76 1.91 24.02
CA PRO A 114 -23.12 2.00 23.55
C PRO A 114 -23.45 0.83 22.59
N ARG A 115 -24.72 0.46 22.51
CA ARG A 115 -25.20 -0.58 21.58
C ARG A 115 -24.79 -0.29 20.12
N ARG A 116 -24.79 0.98 19.73
CA ARG A 116 -24.36 1.46 18.39
C ARG A 116 -22.90 1.12 18.07
N ASP A 117 -21.99 1.27 19.04
CA ASP A 117 -20.58 0.97 18.82
C ASP A 117 -20.32 -0.52 18.71
N ARG A 118 -21.05 -1.33 19.48
CA ARG A 118 -20.98 -2.81 19.34
C ARG A 118 -21.46 -3.27 17.97
N GLN A 119 -22.58 -2.75 17.51
CA GLN A 119 -23.11 -3.05 16.19
C GLN A 119 -22.10 -2.65 15.09
N ARG A 120 -21.51 -1.45 15.19
CA ARG A 120 -20.48 -0.99 14.24
C ARG A 120 -19.24 -1.89 14.21
N ILE A 121 -18.82 -2.39 15.38
CA ILE A 121 -17.70 -3.33 15.47
C ILE A 121 -18.07 -4.65 14.78
N ASP A 122 -19.27 -5.16 14.97
CA ASP A 122 -19.74 -6.39 14.32
C ASP A 122 -19.85 -6.21 12.81
N GLU A 123 -20.41 -5.11 12.34
CA GLU A 123 -20.49 -4.76 10.91
C GLU A 123 -19.12 -4.74 10.25
N ILE A 124 -18.12 -4.13 10.90
CA ILE A 124 -16.78 -4.06 10.29
C ILE A 124 -16.02 -5.38 10.37
N LEU A 125 -16.23 -6.17 11.43
CA LEU A 125 -15.68 -7.52 11.54
C LEU A 125 -16.27 -8.44 10.45
N ASP A 126 -17.55 -8.31 10.15
CA ASP A 126 -18.23 -9.04 9.09
C ASP A 126 -17.68 -8.63 7.72
N ALA A 127 -17.52 -7.34 7.46
CA ALA A 127 -16.99 -6.80 6.21
C ALA A 127 -15.58 -7.32 5.87
N VAL A 128 -14.79 -7.71 6.88
CA VAL A 128 -13.46 -8.30 6.69
C VAL A 128 -13.43 -9.83 6.90
N ASP A 129 -14.59 -10.48 6.98
CA ASP A 129 -14.75 -11.91 7.26
C ASP A 129 -14.08 -12.36 8.57
N ALA A 130 -14.11 -11.52 9.60
CA ALA A 130 -13.49 -11.76 10.91
C ALA A 130 -14.50 -12.03 12.03
N LEU A 131 -15.81 -11.91 11.76
CA LEU A 131 -16.86 -12.10 12.75
C LEU A 131 -16.86 -13.51 13.38
N PRO A 132 -16.59 -14.62 12.64
CA PRO A 132 -16.57 -15.96 13.21
C PRO A 132 -15.54 -16.19 14.30
N PHE A 133 -14.45 -15.42 14.32
CA PHE A 133 -13.39 -15.52 15.32
C PHE A 133 -13.22 -14.26 16.17
N ALA A 134 -14.24 -13.39 16.19
CA ALA A 134 -14.22 -12.13 16.92
C ALA A 134 -13.96 -12.27 18.42
N GLY A 135 -14.38 -13.36 19.04
CA GLY A 135 -14.16 -13.67 20.45
C GLY A 135 -12.84 -14.37 20.76
N GLN A 136 -12.05 -14.73 19.77
CA GLN A 136 -10.75 -15.39 19.99
C GLN A 136 -9.66 -14.37 20.31
N ARG A 137 -8.66 -14.77 21.12
CA ARG A 137 -7.50 -13.94 21.42
C ARG A 137 -6.69 -13.68 20.15
N ILE A 138 -6.32 -12.42 19.93
CA ILE A 138 -5.61 -11.99 18.72
C ILE A 138 -4.30 -12.76 18.50
N GLY A 139 -3.55 -13.05 19.56
CA GLY A 139 -2.29 -13.80 19.47
C GLY A 139 -2.46 -15.27 19.07
N ARG A 140 -3.67 -15.85 19.16
CA ARG A 140 -3.97 -17.24 18.76
C ARG A 140 -4.49 -17.38 17.34
N LEU A 141 -4.75 -16.26 16.66
CA LEU A 141 -5.22 -16.23 15.29
C LEU A 141 -4.10 -16.51 14.29
N SER A 142 -4.43 -17.10 13.14
CA SER A 142 -3.48 -17.23 12.03
C SER A 142 -3.02 -15.88 11.52
N GLY A 143 -1.90 -15.82 10.79
CA GLY A 143 -1.38 -14.59 10.21
C GLY A 143 -2.42 -13.82 9.38
N GLY A 144 -3.14 -14.52 8.50
CA GLY A 144 -4.20 -13.94 7.68
C GLY A 144 -5.39 -13.44 8.51
N GLN A 145 -5.80 -14.19 9.55
CA GLN A 145 -6.86 -13.77 10.46
C GLN A 145 -6.46 -12.51 11.25
N GLN A 146 -5.24 -12.46 11.77
CA GLN A 146 -4.73 -11.26 12.44
C GLN A 146 -4.71 -10.06 11.49
N GLN A 147 -4.31 -10.28 10.23
CA GLN A 147 -4.30 -9.22 9.21
C GLN A 147 -5.70 -8.66 8.94
N ARG A 148 -6.72 -9.53 8.86
CA ARG A 148 -8.13 -9.10 8.73
C ARG A 148 -8.57 -8.22 9.92
N VAL A 149 -8.20 -8.60 11.14
CA VAL A 149 -8.50 -7.82 12.35
C VAL A 149 -7.81 -6.45 12.35
N LEU A 150 -6.55 -6.37 11.92
CA LEU A 150 -5.83 -5.10 11.79
C LEU A 150 -6.45 -4.19 10.71
N ILE A 151 -6.90 -4.76 9.60
CA ILE A 151 -7.63 -4.03 8.57
C ILE A 151 -8.96 -3.50 9.15
N ALA A 152 -9.72 -4.32 9.88
CA ALA A 152 -10.94 -3.89 10.55
C ALA A 152 -10.69 -2.75 11.56
N HIS A 153 -9.63 -2.86 12.36
CA HIS A 153 -9.20 -1.80 13.29
C HIS A 153 -8.94 -0.48 12.56
N ALA A 154 -8.28 -0.51 11.40
CA ALA A 154 -8.01 0.68 10.60
C ALA A 154 -9.28 1.26 9.95
N LEU A 155 -10.23 0.40 9.57
CA LEU A 155 -11.49 0.78 8.90
C LEU A 155 -12.59 1.28 9.84
N ILE A 156 -12.52 0.98 11.15
CA ILE A 156 -13.63 1.24 12.08
C ILE A 156 -14.02 2.72 12.13
N ARG A 157 -13.11 3.63 11.83
CA ARG A 157 -13.38 5.09 11.75
C ARG A 157 -13.88 5.55 10.40
N ARG A 158 -14.09 4.64 9.44
CA ARG A 158 -14.51 4.92 8.07
C ARG A 158 -13.54 5.89 7.37
N PRO A 159 -12.25 5.54 7.28
CA PRO A 159 -11.29 6.38 6.58
C PRO A 159 -11.63 6.44 5.09
N ARG A 160 -11.17 7.49 4.42
CA ARG A 160 -11.24 7.60 2.96
C ARG A 160 -10.03 6.96 2.27
N LEU A 161 -8.88 6.94 2.96
CA LEU A 161 -7.65 6.31 2.50
C LEU A 161 -7.18 5.28 3.54
N LEU A 162 -6.90 4.08 3.08
CA LEU A 162 -6.31 3.00 3.87
C LEU A 162 -4.86 2.80 3.41
N LEU A 163 -3.91 3.04 4.31
CA LEU A 163 -2.49 2.79 4.12
C LEU A 163 -2.14 1.44 4.75
N LEU A 164 -1.51 0.54 3.98
CA LEU A 164 -1.07 -0.77 4.48
C LEU A 164 0.42 -0.95 4.20
N ASP A 165 1.21 -1.03 5.27
CA ASP A 165 2.66 -1.19 5.15
C ASP A 165 3.03 -2.68 5.17
N GLU A 166 3.39 -3.22 4.00
CA GLU A 166 3.75 -4.62 3.76
C GLU A 166 2.76 -5.65 4.39
N PRO A 167 1.44 -5.52 4.17
CA PRO A 167 0.43 -6.33 4.85
C PRO A 167 0.45 -7.81 4.45
N LEU A 168 1.14 -8.15 3.36
CA LEU A 168 1.26 -9.52 2.83
C LEU A 168 2.54 -10.22 3.30
N ALA A 169 3.43 -9.50 4.01
CA ALA A 169 4.66 -10.09 4.54
C ALA A 169 4.33 -11.23 5.52
N ASN A 170 5.07 -12.33 5.41
CA ASN A 170 4.90 -13.53 6.24
C ASN A 170 3.55 -14.26 6.10
N LEU A 171 2.78 -13.98 5.06
CA LEU A 171 1.61 -14.76 4.67
C LEU A 171 2.00 -15.78 3.59
N ASP A 172 1.39 -16.95 3.63
CA ASP A 172 1.45 -17.86 2.50
C ASP A 172 0.69 -17.30 1.28
N MET A 173 0.88 -17.91 0.12
CA MET A 173 0.30 -17.44 -1.13
C MET A 173 -1.23 -17.39 -1.11
N ALA A 174 -1.87 -18.35 -0.44
CA ALA A 174 -3.32 -18.41 -0.38
C ALA A 174 -3.87 -17.29 0.51
N ALA A 175 -3.32 -17.12 1.71
CA ALA A 175 -3.69 -16.05 2.63
C ALA A 175 -3.43 -14.66 2.02
N ALA A 176 -2.30 -14.48 1.31
CA ALA A 176 -2.01 -13.23 0.60
C ALA A 176 -3.06 -12.92 -0.47
N ALA A 177 -3.43 -13.91 -1.29
CA ALA A 177 -4.47 -13.75 -2.31
C ALA A 177 -5.83 -13.41 -1.71
N GLU A 178 -6.20 -14.02 -0.57
CA GLU A 178 -7.42 -13.70 0.14
C GLU A 178 -7.44 -12.27 0.67
N ILE A 179 -6.33 -11.77 1.24
CA ILE A 179 -6.23 -10.38 1.71
C ILE A 179 -6.34 -9.41 0.55
N VAL A 180 -5.70 -9.68 -0.59
CA VAL A 180 -5.80 -8.83 -1.79
C VAL A 180 -7.24 -8.79 -2.31
N SER A 181 -7.91 -9.95 -2.37
CA SER A 181 -9.32 -10.05 -2.77
C SER A 181 -10.24 -9.28 -1.80
N LEU A 182 -10.03 -9.41 -0.50
CA LEU A 182 -10.73 -8.65 0.52
C LEU A 182 -10.56 -7.13 0.31
N LEU A 183 -9.33 -6.66 0.15
CA LEU A 183 -9.07 -5.23 -0.06
C LEU A 183 -9.74 -4.72 -1.34
N ARG A 184 -9.73 -5.51 -2.43
CA ARG A 184 -10.43 -5.14 -3.67
C ARG A 184 -11.95 -5.06 -3.48
N ARG A 185 -12.53 -5.96 -2.69
CA ARG A 185 -13.95 -5.90 -2.31
C ARG A 185 -14.26 -4.63 -1.52
N LEU A 186 -13.44 -4.30 -0.50
CA LEU A 186 -13.62 -3.09 0.31
C LEU A 186 -13.53 -1.80 -0.52
N VAL A 187 -12.58 -1.72 -1.46
CA VAL A 187 -12.47 -0.61 -2.41
C VAL A 187 -13.77 -0.42 -3.19
N ARG A 188 -14.36 -1.51 -3.72
CA ARG A 188 -15.59 -1.45 -4.52
C ARG A 188 -16.84 -1.14 -3.70
N GLU A 189 -16.99 -1.79 -2.54
CA GLU A 189 -18.23 -1.72 -1.74
C GLU A 189 -18.25 -0.51 -0.81
N GLN A 190 -17.12 -0.18 -0.20
CA GLN A 190 -17.03 0.91 0.77
C GLN A 190 -16.43 2.20 0.19
N GLN A 191 -16.02 2.16 -1.09
CA GLN A 191 -15.42 3.31 -1.79
C GLN A 191 -14.21 3.91 -1.05
N VAL A 192 -13.49 3.07 -0.28
CA VAL A 192 -12.24 3.44 0.37
C VAL A 192 -11.09 3.30 -0.62
N SER A 193 -10.24 4.32 -0.72
CA SER A 193 -9.01 4.21 -1.52
C SER A 193 -7.95 3.44 -0.73
N VAL A 194 -7.16 2.63 -1.41
CA VAL A 194 -6.12 1.79 -0.79
C VAL A 194 -4.76 2.14 -1.36
N LEU A 195 -3.77 2.38 -0.50
CA LEU A 195 -2.35 2.40 -0.86
C LEU A 195 -1.64 1.31 -0.07
N LEU A 196 -1.19 0.26 -0.77
CA LEU A 196 -0.56 -0.91 -0.19
C LEU A 196 0.90 -0.99 -0.60
N SER A 197 1.83 -0.99 0.36
CA SER A 197 3.25 -1.19 0.07
C SER A 197 3.58 -2.67 -0.07
N ALA A 198 4.40 -3.00 -1.07
CA ALA A 198 4.94 -4.34 -1.26
C ALA A 198 6.33 -4.29 -1.91
N HIS A 199 7.08 -5.37 -1.76
CA HIS A 199 8.33 -5.58 -2.49
C HIS A 199 8.10 -6.42 -3.77
N ASP A 200 7.07 -7.26 -3.80
CA ASP A 200 6.64 -8.03 -4.98
C ASP A 200 5.29 -7.51 -5.48
N ILE A 201 5.24 -7.20 -6.77
CA ILE A 201 4.06 -6.70 -7.44
C ILE A 201 3.05 -7.81 -7.79
N ASN A 202 3.54 -9.04 -7.98
CA ASN A 202 2.76 -10.12 -8.57
C ASN A 202 1.47 -10.45 -7.80
N PRO A 203 1.46 -10.52 -6.45
CA PRO A 203 0.22 -10.76 -5.72
C PRO A 203 -0.82 -9.66 -5.91
N LEU A 204 -0.39 -8.45 -6.25
CA LEU A 204 -1.26 -7.27 -6.34
C LEU A 204 -1.83 -7.05 -7.74
N LEU A 205 -1.16 -7.55 -8.79
CA LEU A 205 -1.52 -7.31 -10.19
C LEU A 205 -3.01 -7.48 -10.52
N PRO A 206 -3.71 -8.52 -10.01
CA PRO A 206 -5.12 -8.72 -10.32
C PRO A 206 -6.06 -7.66 -9.71
N ALA A 207 -5.59 -6.94 -8.69
CA ALA A 207 -6.41 -6.01 -7.92
C ALA A 207 -6.02 -4.53 -8.13
N MET A 208 -4.79 -4.27 -8.59
CA MET A 208 -4.28 -2.90 -8.74
C MET A 208 -4.87 -2.19 -9.96
N ASP A 209 -5.36 -0.97 -9.72
CA ASP A 209 -5.71 -0.03 -10.77
C ASP A 209 -4.47 0.81 -11.15
N ARG A 210 -3.70 1.21 -10.15
CA ARG A 210 -2.58 2.15 -10.26
C ARG A 210 -1.37 1.64 -9.48
N VAL A 211 -0.18 2.09 -9.86
CA VAL A 211 1.06 1.81 -9.15
C VAL A 211 1.88 3.07 -8.96
N VAL A 212 2.53 3.16 -7.80
CA VAL A 212 3.64 4.06 -7.52
C VAL A 212 4.88 3.19 -7.35
N TYR A 213 5.80 3.27 -8.29
CA TYR A 213 7.04 2.51 -8.26
C TYR A 213 8.18 3.39 -7.76
N LEU A 214 8.78 3.02 -6.62
CA LEU A 214 9.87 3.76 -5.99
C LEU A 214 11.22 3.09 -6.25
N ALA A 215 12.16 3.85 -6.79
CA ALA A 215 13.56 3.43 -6.91
C ALA A 215 14.47 4.66 -6.82
N ASN A 216 15.64 4.51 -6.21
CA ASN A 216 16.67 5.55 -6.09
C ASN A 216 16.14 6.91 -5.57
N GLY A 217 15.13 6.86 -4.68
CA GLY A 217 14.49 8.06 -4.14
C GLY A 217 13.54 8.77 -5.09
N ARG A 218 13.30 8.25 -6.30
CA ARG A 218 12.35 8.77 -7.29
C ARG A 218 11.13 7.87 -7.41
N ALA A 219 10.07 8.38 -8.02
CA ALA A 219 8.86 7.61 -8.28
C ALA A 219 8.44 7.68 -9.75
N ALA A 220 7.93 6.57 -10.27
CA ALA A 220 7.08 6.54 -11.45
C ALA A 220 5.66 6.16 -11.00
N SER A 221 4.64 6.90 -11.39
CA SER A 221 3.26 6.67 -10.98
C SER A 221 2.30 6.75 -12.15
N GLY A 222 1.23 5.94 -12.10
CA GLY A 222 0.21 5.90 -13.13
C GLY A 222 -0.54 4.57 -13.18
N PRO A 223 -1.38 4.36 -14.20
CA PRO A 223 -2.01 3.07 -14.46
C PRO A 223 -0.95 1.95 -14.52
N THR A 224 -1.25 0.81 -13.91
CA THR A 224 -0.28 -0.30 -13.77
C THR A 224 0.35 -0.69 -15.10
N GLY A 225 -0.44 -0.77 -16.17
CA GLY A 225 0.04 -1.16 -17.51
C GLY A 225 0.94 -0.13 -18.19
N GLU A 226 0.95 1.12 -17.74
CA GLU A 226 1.79 2.19 -18.27
C GLU A 226 3.13 2.31 -17.55
N VAL A 227 3.12 2.14 -16.23
CA VAL A 227 4.31 2.27 -15.40
C VAL A 227 5.19 1.01 -15.47
N ILE A 228 4.58 -0.18 -15.47
CA ILE A 228 5.33 -1.45 -15.48
C ILE A 228 5.73 -1.80 -16.91
N ARG A 229 6.70 -1.05 -17.44
CA ARG A 229 7.31 -1.21 -18.75
C ARG A 229 8.83 -1.07 -18.65
N THR A 230 9.56 -1.84 -19.46
CA THR A 230 11.02 -1.79 -19.55
C THR A 230 11.56 -0.36 -19.63
N GLY A 231 11.04 0.48 -20.53
CA GLY A 231 11.54 1.85 -20.71
C GLY A 231 11.32 2.74 -19.49
N VAL A 232 10.15 2.65 -18.83
CA VAL A 232 9.84 3.46 -17.65
C VAL A 232 10.69 3.05 -16.45
N LEU A 233 10.81 1.74 -16.20
CA LEU A 233 11.61 1.24 -15.09
C LEU A 233 13.11 1.45 -15.33
N SER A 234 13.61 1.28 -16.55
CA SER A 234 15.01 1.57 -16.89
C SER A 234 15.34 3.04 -16.64
N GLN A 235 14.47 3.96 -17.03
CA GLN A 235 14.66 5.40 -16.74
C GLN A 235 14.65 5.68 -15.23
N LEU A 236 13.77 5.03 -14.48
CA LEU A 236 13.65 5.21 -13.03
C LEU A 236 14.89 4.69 -12.29
N TYR A 237 15.41 3.54 -12.71
CA TYR A 237 16.59 2.92 -12.10
C TYR A 237 17.91 3.56 -12.58
N GLY A 238 17.92 4.16 -13.77
CA GLY A 238 19.12 4.72 -14.40
C GLY A 238 20.02 3.69 -15.10
N TYR A 239 19.53 2.45 -15.25
CA TYR A 239 20.16 1.36 -16.01
C TYR A 239 19.10 0.45 -16.63
N HIS A 240 19.51 -0.44 -17.52
CA HIS A 240 18.57 -1.31 -18.23
C HIS A 240 17.85 -2.27 -17.31
N ILE A 241 16.52 -2.26 -17.39
CA ILE A 241 15.62 -3.16 -16.65
C ILE A 241 14.69 -3.83 -17.65
N ASP A 242 14.67 -5.15 -17.65
CA ASP A 242 13.71 -5.92 -18.43
C ASP A 242 12.44 -6.20 -17.63
N VAL A 243 11.30 -5.97 -18.26
CA VAL A 243 9.99 -6.35 -17.75
C VAL A 243 9.44 -7.48 -18.62
N ILE A 244 9.52 -8.70 -18.11
CA ILE A 244 9.15 -9.92 -18.82
C ILE A 244 7.84 -10.45 -18.26
N ARG A 245 6.90 -10.83 -19.13
CA ARG A 245 5.67 -11.51 -18.74
C ARG A 245 5.78 -13.00 -19.01
N VAL A 246 5.71 -13.80 -17.95
CA VAL A 246 5.75 -15.27 -18.05
C VAL A 246 4.54 -15.84 -17.32
N HIS A 247 3.66 -16.52 -18.05
CA HIS A 247 2.44 -17.13 -17.49
C HIS A 247 1.61 -16.18 -16.59
N GLY A 248 1.46 -14.92 -17.03
CA GLY A 248 0.71 -13.89 -16.30
C GLY A 248 1.44 -13.25 -15.11
N ARG A 249 2.66 -13.69 -14.80
CA ARG A 249 3.54 -13.06 -13.82
C ARG A 249 4.46 -12.05 -14.47
N LEU A 250 4.77 -10.98 -13.74
CA LEU A 250 5.77 -9.99 -14.13
C LEU A 250 7.09 -10.32 -13.43
N LEU A 251 8.15 -10.40 -14.23
CA LEU A 251 9.53 -10.47 -13.77
C LEU A 251 10.19 -9.14 -14.11
N VAL A 252 10.74 -8.49 -13.10
CA VAL A 252 11.56 -7.28 -13.25
C VAL A 252 13.00 -7.71 -13.05
N VAL A 253 13.76 -7.76 -14.13
CA VAL A 253 15.14 -8.27 -14.15
C VAL A 253 16.07 -7.10 -14.41
N ALA A 254 17.08 -6.93 -13.55
CA ALA A 254 18.15 -5.98 -13.80
C ALA A 254 19.05 -6.52 -14.91
N GLY A 255 19.20 -5.78 -16.00
CA GLY A 255 20.22 -6.07 -16.99
C GLY A 255 21.61 -5.89 -16.39
N ASP A 256 22.52 -6.80 -16.68
CA ASP A 256 23.92 -6.62 -16.31
C ASP A 256 24.50 -5.47 -17.16
N PRO A 257 24.99 -4.38 -16.56
CA PRO A 257 25.58 -3.29 -17.33
C PRO A 257 26.74 -3.74 -18.23
N ALA A 258 27.44 -4.82 -17.89
CA ALA A 258 28.51 -5.39 -18.71
C ALA A 258 27.99 -6.13 -19.95
N ILE A 259 26.73 -6.60 -19.97
CA ILE A 259 26.13 -7.30 -21.13
C ILE A 259 25.51 -6.29 -22.10
N ALA A 260 24.98 -5.17 -21.60
CA ALA A 260 24.37 -4.13 -22.43
C ALA A 260 25.38 -3.47 -23.42
N GLU A 261 26.65 -3.37 -23.04
CA GLU A 261 27.71 -2.89 -23.94
C GLU A 261 28.12 -3.92 -25.00
N ALA A 262 27.97 -5.22 -24.74
CA ALA A 262 28.30 -6.28 -25.66
C ALA A 262 27.24 -6.45 -26.77
N ASP A 263 25.96 -6.30 -26.48
CA ASP A 263 24.86 -6.38 -27.45
C ASP A 263 24.79 -5.15 -28.37
N ALA A 264 25.27 -4.01 -27.94
CA ALA A 264 25.35 -2.80 -28.77
C ALA A 264 26.41 -2.89 -29.89
N CYS A 265 27.33 -3.85 -29.82
CA CYS A 265 28.42 -4.03 -30.77
C CYS A 265 28.24 -5.18 -31.80
N GLN A 266 27.14 -5.93 -31.78
CA GLN A 266 26.89 -6.98 -32.79
C GLN A 266 25.96 -6.46 -33.89
N PRO A 267 26.42 -6.42 -35.16
CA PRO A 267 25.53 -6.15 -36.28
C PRO A 267 24.55 -7.33 -36.46
N PRO A 268 23.33 -7.08 -36.93
CA PRO A 268 22.32 -8.12 -37.07
C PRO A 268 22.80 -9.26 -38.01
N HIS A 269 22.94 -10.45 -37.45
CA HIS A 269 23.16 -11.65 -38.26
C HIS A 269 21.90 -11.98 -39.05
N ILE A 270 21.95 -11.70 -40.34
CA ILE A 270 20.93 -12.15 -41.30
C ILE A 270 21.16 -13.66 -41.49
N ILE A 271 20.30 -14.47 -40.87
CA ILE A 271 20.25 -15.91 -41.17
C ILE A 271 19.45 -16.07 -42.45
N SER A 272 20.14 -16.32 -43.54
CA SER A 272 19.54 -16.82 -44.80
C SER A 272 19.21 -18.29 -44.58
N VAL A 273 17.93 -18.63 -44.58
CA VAL A 273 17.47 -20.03 -44.62
C VAL A 273 17.40 -20.46 -46.08
N PRO A 274 17.94 -21.64 -46.47
CA PRO A 274 17.94 -22.17 -47.83
C PRO A 274 16.56 -22.59 -48.34
#